data_ac43eb289f98b4810925e55d535c05c2
#
_entry.id   ac43eb289f98b4810925e55d535c05c2
#
_cell.length_a   1.000
_cell.length_b   1.000
_cell.length_c   1.000
_cell.angle_alpha   90.00
_cell.angle_beta   90.00
_cell.angle_gamma   90.00
#
_symmetry.space_group_name_H-M   'P 1'
#
loop_
_entity.id
_entity.type
_entity.pdbx_description
1 polymer ?
#
loop_
_entity_poly.entity_id
_entity_poly.type
_entity_poly.pdbx_seq_one_letter_code
_entity_poly.pdbx_strand_id
1 'polypeptide(L)'
;VINDIGGIGAPNVGLDIGAQGGSSEKRSGSSQAVVSSVKAGSIDINATGEVRDQGTQYQASKGAVTLTADSHRSEAATNRQEEQNRDTRGSAGVRVYTSTGSDLTVDAKGEGGTQRSNSSASQAVTGSIDAANGINVNVKQDAVYQGTALNGGSGKTTVNAGGDIRFDQASDK
;
A
#
# COMPACT_ATOMS: atom_id res chain seq x y z
N VAL A 1 -33.93 -14.58 28.57
CA VAL A 1 -33.55 -14.25 29.95
C VAL A 1 -34.72 -13.50 30.60
N ILE A 2 -35.31 -14.12 31.62
CA ILE A 2 -36.36 -13.45 32.42
C ILE A 2 -35.61 -12.54 33.38
N ASN A 3 -35.67 -11.25 33.15
CA ASN A 3 -35.07 -10.27 34.04
C ASN A 3 -36.20 -9.56 34.78
N ASP A 4 -36.10 -9.65 36.06
CA ASP A 4 -36.83 -8.92 37.08
C ASP A 4 -38.28 -9.41 37.38
N ILE A 5 -38.35 -10.20 38.43
CA ILE A 5 -39.57 -10.30 39.23
C ILE A 5 -39.49 -9.14 40.24
N GLY A 6 -39.97 -7.97 39.83
CA GLY A 6 -39.99 -6.78 40.67
C GLY A 6 -40.85 -6.97 41.92
N GLY A 7 -40.38 -6.37 43.01
CA GLY A 7 -40.94 -6.47 44.33
C GLY A 7 -42.43 -6.12 44.46
N ILE A 8 -42.99 -6.59 45.54
CA ILE A 8 -44.37 -6.55 45.96
C ILE A 8 -44.96 -5.12 45.86
N GLY A 9 -45.73 -4.86 44.79
CA GLY A 9 -46.40 -3.56 44.64
C GLY A 9 -47.07 -3.29 43.30
N ALA A 10 -46.62 -3.87 42.21
CA ALA A 10 -47.27 -3.94 40.90
C ALA A 10 -46.55 -4.97 40.03
N PRO A 11 -47.23 -5.92 39.42
CA PRO A 11 -46.56 -6.96 38.64
C PRO A 11 -46.09 -6.38 37.31
N ASN A 12 -44.92 -5.79 37.26
CA ASN A 12 -44.22 -5.56 36.02
C ASN A 12 -43.59 -6.87 35.58
N VAL A 13 -44.30 -7.65 34.84
CA VAL A 13 -43.77 -8.86 34.23
C VAL A 13 -43.42 -8.55 32.79
N GLY A 14 -42.16 -8.69 32.43
CA GLY A 14 -41.67 -8.45 31.09
C GLY A 14 -40.85 -9.61 30.55
N LEU A 15 -40.97 -9.85 29.24
CA LEU A 15 -40.12 -10.78 28.49
C LEU A 15 -39.29 -10.00 27.49
N ASP A 16 -37.98 -10.06 27.65
CA ASP A 16 -37.03 -9.48 26.72
C ASP A 16 -36.43 -10.59 25.84
N ILE A 17 -36.60 -10.47 24.55
CA ILE A 17 -35.99 -11.36 23.56
C ILE A 17 -35.05 -10.51 22.70
N GLY A 18 -33.77 -10.79 22.75
CA GLY A 18 -32.76 -10.10 21.96
C GLY A 18 -31.93 -11.07 21.12
N ALA A 19 -31.62 -10.67 19.92
CA ALA A 19 -30.67 -11.34 19.04
C ALA A 19 -29.62 -10.35 18.60
N GLN A 20 -28.36 -10.75 18.66
CA GLN A 20 -27.24 -9.98 18.15
C GLN A 20 -26.47 -10.82 17.16
N GLY A 21 -26.08 -10.23 16.06
CA GLY A 21 -25.24 -10.85 15.05
C GLY A 21 -24.26 -9.84 14.48
N GLY A 22 -23.09 -10.29 14.16
CA GLY A 22 -22.09 -9.47 13.49
C GLY A 22 -21.15 -10.34 12.68
N SER A 23 -20.65 -9.80 11.60
CA SER A 23 -19.56 -10.37 10.82
C SER A 23 -18.46 -9.34 10.63
N SER A 24 -17.23 -9.76 10.82
CA SER A 24 -16.04 -8.96 10.53
C SER A 24 -15.28 -9.63 9.41
N GLU A 25 -15.04 -8.92 8.33
CA GLU A 25 -14.24 -9.37 7.21
C GLU A 25 -13.02 -8.47 7.07
N LYS A 26 -11.84 -9.07 7.17
CA LYS A 26 -10.57 -8.38 6.97
C LYS A 26 -9.90 -8.98 5.73
N ARG A 27 -9.60 -8.12 4.77
CA ARG A 27 -8.80 -8.47 3.59
C ARG A 27 -7.53 -7.64 3.61
N SER A 28 -6.40 -8.30 3.49
CA SER A 28 -5.12 -7.64 3.33
C SER A 28 -4.43 -8.18 2.09
N GLY A 29 -3.89 -7.28 1.29
CA GLY A 29 -3.08 -7.58 0.12
C GLY A 29 -1.76 -6.83 0.23
N SER A 30 -0.66 -7.50 -0.08
CA SER A 30 0.63 -6.85 -0.21
C SER A 30 1.30 -7.28 -1.50
N SER A 31 1.88 -6.34 -2.22
CA SER A 31 2.80 -6.61 -3.31
C SER A 31 4.15 -5.99 -3.00
N GLN A 32 5.18 -6.80 -3.07
CA GLN A 32 6.55 -6.35 -2.86
C GLN A 32 7.27 -6.29 -4.20
N ALA A 33 7.92 -5.16 -4.46
CA ALA A 33 8.75 -5.03 -5.63
C ALA A 33 10.00 -5.91 -5.50
N VAL A 34 10.25 -6.71 -6.52
CA VAL A 34 11.51 -7.45 -6.65
C VAL A 34 12.44 -6.60 -7.50
N VAL A 35 13.45 -6.03 -6.86
CA VAL A 35 14.45 -5.20 -7.52
C VAL A 35 15.62 -6.03 -8.01
N SER A 36 16.16 -5.66 -9.17
CA SER A 36 17.35 -6.30 -9.72
C SER A 36 18.60 -5.64 -9.16
N SER A 37 19.65 -6.44 -8.92
CA SER A 37 20.96 -5.94 -8.51
C SER A 37 22.04 -6.52 -9.40
N VAL A 38 22.81 -5.65 -10.02
CA VAL A 38 23.95 -6.00 -10.88
C VAL A 38 25.22 -5.52 -10.19
N LYS A 39 26.10 -6.47 -9.82
CA LYS A 39 27.37 -6.18 -9.15
C LYS A 39 28.53 -6.75 -9.97
N ALA A 40 29.50 -5.89 -10.29
CA ALA A 40 30.67 -6.28 -11.05
C ALA A 40 31.86 -5.38 -10.74
N GLY A 41 33.05 -5.70 -11.26
CA GLY A 41 34.19 -4.81 -11.19
C GLY A 41 33.98 -3.53 -12.00
N SER A 42 33.44 -3.68 -13.21
CA SER A 42 32.94 -2.62 -14.09
C SER A 42 31.68 -3.13 -14.78
N ILE A 43 30.82 -2.22 -15.21
CA ILE A 43 29.58 -2.55 -15.89
C ILE A 43 29.54 -1.80 -17.23
N ASP A 44 29.33 -2.54 -18.29
CA ASP A 44 29.17 -2.00 -19.64
C ASP A 44 27.87 -2.55 -20.26
N ILE A 45 26.93 -1.66 -20.52
CA ILE A 45 25.63 -1.97 -21.11
C ILE A 45 25.57 -1.32 -22.49
N ASN A 46 25.41 -2.14 -23.51
CA ASN A 46 25.24 -1.68 -24.88
C ASN A 46 23.94 -2.28 -25.46
N ALA A 47 22.97 -1.44 -25.71
CA ALA A 47 21.68 -1.80 -26.24
C ALA A 47 21.36 -1.01 -27.52
N THR A 48 20.64 -1.62 -28.43
CA THR A 48 20.17 -0.98 -29.67
C THR A 48 18.79 -0.37 -29.55
N GLY A 49 18.17 -0.43 -28.35
CA GLY A 49 16.86 0.09 -28.06
C GLY A 49 16.83 0.84 -26.73
N GLU A 50 15.66 0.90 -26.12
CA GLU A 50 15.49 1.46 -24.77
C GLU A 50 16.04 0.51 -23.71
N VAL A 51 16.81 1.03 -22.77
CA VAL A 51 17.12 0.39 -21.50
C VAL A 51 16.15 0.90 -20.44
N ARG A 52 15.37 0.00 -19.87
CA ARG A 52 14.39 0.34 -18.85
C ARG A 52 14.68 -0.41 -17.55
N ASP A 53 14.87 0.34 -16.49
CA ASP A 53 15.16 -0.14 -15.15
C ASP A 53 14.04 0.22 -14.20
N GLN A 54 13.71 -0.69 -13.28
CA GLN A 54 12.73 -0.44 -12.24
C GLN A 54 13.29 -0.85 -10.87
N GLY A 55 13.66 0.14 -10.06
CA GLY A 55 14.29 -0.07 -8.78
C GLY A 55 15.65 -0.78 -8.87
N THR A 56 16.27 -0.80 -10.06
CA THR A 56 17.49 -1.56 -10.31
C THR A 56 18.69 -0.88 -9.66
N GLN A 57 19.57 -1.70 -9.08
CA GLN A 57 20.81 -1.25 -8.46
C GLN A 57 22.00 -1.78 -9.24
N TYR A 58 22.81 -0.88 -9.78
CA TYR A 58 24.09 -1.18 -10.42
C TYR A 58 25.24 -0.81 -9.51
N GLN A 59 26.18 -1.71 -9.31
CA GLN A 59 27.36 -1.46 -8.49
C GLN A 59 28.63 -1.93 -9.18
N ALA A 60 29.44 -0.98 -9.66
CA ALA A 60 30.76 -1.23 -10.20
C ALA A 60 31.83 -0.94 -9.13
N SER A 61 32.42 -1.98 -8.55
CA SER A 61 33.28 -1.87 -7.35
C SER A 61 34.69 -1.37 -7.64
N LYS A 62 35.16 -1.40 -8.87
CA LYS A 62 36.53 -1.04 -9.25
C LYS A 62 36.62 -0.08 -10.43
N GLY A 63 35.64 -0.13 -11.32
CA GLY A 63 35.65 0.62 -12.56
C GLY A 63 34.45 1.54 -12.72
N ALA A 64 34.16 1.86 -13.97
CA ALA A 64 33.05 2.70 -14.36
C ALA A 64 31.78 1.89 -14.69
N VAL A 65 30.65 2.56 -14.68
CA VAL A 65 29.41 2.11 -15.32
C VAL A 65 29.26 2.88 -16.61
N THR A 66 29.22 2.15 -17.73
CA THR A 66 29.00 2.72 -19.06
C THR A 66 27.69 2.15 -19.63
N LEU A 67 26.81 3.03 -20.08
CA LEU A 67 25.55 2.65 -20.69
C LEU A 67 25.42 3.38 -22.03
N THR A 68 25.23 2.61 -23.10
CA THR A 68 24.94 3.13 -24.43
C THR A 68 23.64 2.52 -24.94
N ALA A 69 22.68 3.35 -25.31
CA ALA A 69 21.37 2.90 -25.75
C ALA A 69 20.70 3.95 -26.67
N ASP A 70 19.52 3.64 -27.19
CA ASP A 70 18.70 4.64 -27.85
C ASP A 70 18.05 5.56 -26.80
N SER A 71 17.56 5.02 -25.70
CA SER A 71 17.06 5.78 -24.53
C SER A 71 17.31 5.01 -23.24
N HIS A 72 17.36 5.74 -22.11
CA HIS A 72 17.48 5.13 -20.79
C HIS A 72 16.41 5.67 -19.87
N ARG A 73 15.62 4.79 -19.29
CA ARG A 73 14.58 5.12 -18.32
C ARG A 73 14.78 4.28 -17.05
N SER A 74 15.12 4.95 -15.97
CA SER A 74 15.26 4.34 -14.65
C SER A 74 14.22 4.90 -13.72
N GLU A 75 13.29 4.05 -13.26
CA GLU A 75 12.16 4.40 -12.42
C GLU A 75 12.24 3.65 -11.08
N ALA A 76 11.70 4.25 -10.02
CA ALA A 76 11.54 3.54 -8.77
C ALA A 76 10.50 2.43 -8.91
N ALA A 77 10.74 1.30 -8.26
CA ALA A 77 9.73 0.28 -8.06
C ALA A 77 8.79 0.67 -6.90
N THR A 78 7.66 0.02 -6.78
CA THR A 78 6.68 0.35 -5.75
C THR A 78 6.26 -0.88 -4.97
N ASN A 79 6.46 -0.85 -3.66
CA ASN A 79 5.79 -1.75 -2.73
C ASN A 79 4.38 -1.22 -2.45
N ARG A 80 3.39 -2.09 -2.47
CA ARG A 80 2.00 -1.71 -2.17
C ARG A 80 1.45 -2.59 -1.07
N GLN A 81 0.77 -1.95 -0.13
CA GLN A 81 0.03 -2.60 0.93
C GLN A 81 -1.40 -2.08 0.92
N GLU A 82 -2.36 -3.00 0.90
CA GLU A 82 -3.78 -2.68 0.95
C GLU A 82 -4.42 -3.44 2.11
N GLU A 83 -5.21 -2.75 2.89
CA GLU A 83 -5.99 -3.32 3.97
C GLU A 83 -7.43 -2.85 3.87
N GLN A 84 -8.36 -3.80 3.82
CA GLN A 84 -9.78 -3.55 3.79
C GLN A 84 -10.43 -4.25 4.98
N ASN A 85 -11.08 -3.48 5.83
CA ASN A 85 -11.86 -3.98 6.95
C ASN A 85 -13.33 -3.67 6.72
N ARG A 86 -14.18 -4.65 6.92
CA ARG A 86 -15.62 -4.50 6.88
C ARG A 86 -16.23 -5.14 8.13
N ASP A 87 -16.82 -4.30 8.95
CA ASP A 87 -17.58 -4.74 10.12
C ASP A 87 -19.05 -4.50 9.89
N THR A 88 -19.85 -5.54 10.06
CA THR A 88 -21.29 -5.46 10.02
C THR A 88 -21.85 -5.95 11.34
N ARG A 89 -22.63 -5.12 11.99
CA ARG A 89 -23.28 -5.44 13.28
C ARG A 89 -24.76 -5.21 13.16
N GLY A 90 -25.51 -6.12 13.74
CA GLY A 90 -26.95 -5.98 13.84
C GLY A 90 -27.44 -6.50 15.18
N SER A 91 -28.38 -5.80 15.77
CA SER A 91 -29.11 -6.25 16.95
C SER A 91 -30.59 -6.01 16.76
N ALA A 92 -31.38 -6.97 17.20
CA ALA A 92 -32.84 -6.84 17.25
C ALA A 92 -33.32 -7.30 18.62
N GLY A 93 -34.21 -6.53 19.19
CA GLY A 93 -34.80 -6.87 20.48
C GLY A 93 -36.29 -6.60 20.47
N VAL A 94 -37.04 -7.48 21.07
CA VAL A 94 -38.47 -7.32 21.33
C VAL A 94 -38.69 -7.44 22.84
N ARG A 95 -39.30 -6.42 23.39
CA ARG A 95 -39.71 -6.37 24.79
C ARG A 95 -41.23 -6.40 24.86
N VAL A 96 -41.75 -7.35 25.60
CA VAL A 96 -43.17 -7.43 25.92
C VAL A 96 -43.36 -7.26 27.42
N TYR A 97 -44.11 -6.28 27.86
CA TYR A 97 -44.32 -6.03 29.27
C TYR A 97 -45.74 -5.56 29.57
N THR A 98 -46.17 -5.76 30.81
CA THR A 98 -47.42 -5.23 31.34
C THR A 98 -47.10 -4.39 32.55
N SER A 99 -47.73 -3.22 32.69
CA SER A 99 -47.54 -2.31 33.79
C SER A 99 -48.68 -2.40 34.82
N THR A 100 -49.85 -2.81 34.39
CA THR A 100 -51.06 -2.87 35.26
C THR A 100 -51.67 -4.27 35.35
N GLY A 101 -51.10 -5.25 34.64
CA GLY A 101 -51.67 -6.61 34.56
C GLY A 101 -52.82 -6.76 33.58
N SER A 102 -53.34 -5.68 33.05
CA SER A 102 -54.45 -5.65 32.09
C SER A 102 -54.08 -5.05 30.74
N ASP A 103 -52.91 -4.45 30.65
CA ASP A 103 -52.34 -3.87 29.44
C ASP A 103 -51.11 -4.70 28.96
N LEU A 104 -50.95 -4.78 27.68
CA LEU A 104 -49.79 -5.40 27.06
C LEU A 104 -49.10 -4.39 26.14
N THR A 105 -47.84 -4.09 26.44
CA THR A 105 -47.02 -3.22 25.62
C THR A 105 -45.91 -4.04 24.93
N VAL A 106 -45.75 -3.81 23.67
CA VAL A 106 -44.71 -4.47 22.85
C VAL A 106 -43.80 -3.41 22.26
N ASP A 107 -42.56 -3.39 22.69
CA ASP A 107 -41.51 -2.56 22.11
C ASP A 107 -40.57 -3.40 21.24
N ALA A 108 -40.38 -3.00 20.00
CA ALA A 108 -39.41 -3.63 19.11
C ALA A 108 -38.32 -2.63 18.75
N LYS A 109 -37.08 -3.01 18.95
CA LYS A 109 -35.91 -2.22 18.58
C LYS A 109 -35.00 -3.02 17.66
N GLY A 110 -34.51 -2.39 16.62
CA GLY A 110 -33.51 -2.95 15.75
C GLY A 110 -32.46 -1.92 15.43
N GLU A 111 -31.21 -2.28 15.57
CA GLU A 111 -30.08 -1.44 15.19
C GLU A 111 -29.14 -2.25 14.29
N GLY A 112 -28.70 -1.64 13.21
CA GLY A 112 -27.76 -2.24 12.30
C GLY A 112 -26.80 -1.19 11.76
N GLY A 113 -25.57 -1.54 11.61
CA GLY A 113 -24.55 -0.68 11.05
C GLY A 113 -23.50 -1.48 10.29
N THR A 114 -22.98 -0.89 9.22
CA THR A 114 -21.83 -1.41 8.49
C THR A 114 -20.76 -0.34 8.49
N GLN A 115 -19.61 -0.69 9.04
CA GLN A 115 -18.42 0.16 8.99
C GLN A 115 -17.42 -0.44 8.02
N ARG A 116 -16.91 0.41 7.13
CA ARG A 116 -15.86 0.04 6.17
C ARG A 116 -14.66 0.94 6.40
N SER A 117 -13.49 0.35 6.45
CA SER A 117 -12.21 1.05 6.49
C SER A 117 -11.32 0.49 5.40
N ASN A 118 -10.83 1.36 4.53
CA ASN A 118 -9.86 1.02 3.51
C ASN A 118 -8.59 1.81 3.80
N SER A 119 -7.49 1.13 3.89
CA SER A 119 -6.16 1.72 4.01
C SER A 119 -5.30 1.20 2.88
N SER A 120 -4.62 2.11 2.18
CA SER A 120 -3.62 1.77 1.18
C SER A 120 -2.37 2.58 1.45
N ALA A 121 -1.23 1.91 1.38
CA ALA A 121 0.07 2.53 1.47
C ALA A 121 0.94 2.04 0.31
N SER A 122 1.69 2.96 -0.30
CA SER A 122 2.71 2.61 -1.27
C SER A 122 4.04 3.21 -0.86
N GLN A 123 5.10 2.42 -1.01
CA GLN A 123 6.46 2.84 -0.74
C GLN A 123 7.30 2.68 -1.99
N ALA A 124 7.98 3.74 -2.38
CA ALA A 124 8.90 3.72 -3.49
C ALA A 124 10.20 3.00 -3.11
N VAL A 125 10.65 2.09 -3.98
CA VAL A 125 11.96 1.44 -3.89
C VAL A 125 12.85 2.03 -4.96
N THR A 126 13.79 2.85 -4.54
CA THR A 126 14.66 3.61 -5.43
C THR A 126 15.72 2.74 -6.07
N GLY A 127 16.10 3.07 -7.30
CA GLY A 127 17.26 2.52 -7.97
C GLY A 127 18.55 3.27 -7.64
N SER A 128 19.67 2.69 -8.00
CA SER A 128 20.97 3.39 -7.93
C SER A 128 21.93 2.92 -9.01
N ILE A 129 22.81 3.82 -9.41
CA ILE A 129 23.98 3.52 -10.23
C ILE A 129 25.19 4.00 -9.45
N ASP A 130 25.96 3.07 -8.88
CA ASP A 130 27.13 3.33 -8.08
C ASP A 130 28.37 2.80 -8.81
N ALA A 131 29.32 3.67 -9.07
CA ALA A 131 30.57 3.32 -9.71
C ALA A 131 31.75 3.86 -8.92
N ALA A 132 32.83 3.09 -8.83
CA ALA A 132 34.06 3.53 -8.18
C ALA A 132 34.80 4.59 -9.02
N ASN A 133 34.69 4.55 -10.34
CA ASN A 133 35.46 5.37 -11.26
C ASN A 133 34.64 5.94 -12.42
N GLY A 134 33.50 6.54 -12.09
CA GLY A 134 32.70 7.30 -13.02
C GLY A 134 31.50 6.57 -13.62
N ILE A 135 30.53 7.37 -14.06
CA ILE A 135 29.34 6.92 -14.77
C ILE A 135 29.29 7.63 -16.11
N ASN A 136 29.15 6.85 -17.20
CA ASN A 136 28.97 7.36 -18.53
C ASN A 136 27.68 6.82 -19.13
N VAL A 137 26.68 7.67 -19.31
CA VAL A 137 25.45 7.34 -20.03
C VAL A 137 25.43 8.09 -21.35
N ASN A 138 25.32 7.36 -22.44
CA ASN A 138 25.20 7.93 -23.78
C ASN A 138 23.95 7.37 -24.46
N VAL A 139 22.96 8.22 -24.66
CA VAL A 139 21.72 7.85 -25.33
C VAL A 139 21.42 8.79 -26.49
N LYS A 140 20.81 8.25 -27.55
CA LYS A 140 20.45 9.04 -28.73
C LYS A 140 19.21 9.90 -28.54
N GLN A 141 18.34 9.48 -27.63
CA GLN A 141 17.08 10.16 -27.31
C GLN A 141 17.11 10.61 -25.84
N ASP A 142 16.09 10.28 -25.05
CA ASP A 142 15.91 10.80 -23.70
C ASP A 142 16.58 9.92 -22.63
N ALA A 143 17.06 10.57 -21.57
CA ALA A 143 17.48 9.95 -20.33
C ALA A 143 16.56 10.40 -19.18
N VAL A 144 15.82 9.48 -18.59
CA VAL A 144 14.85 9.75 -17.52
C VAL A 144 15.22 8.97 -16.26
N TYR A 145 15.38 9.68 -15.17
CA TYR A 145 15.71 9.13 -13.86
C TYR A 145 14.66 9.56 -12.84
N GLN A 146 13.87 8.60 -12.35
CA GLN A 146 12.88 8.84 -11.31
C GLN A 146 13.23 8.04 -10.06
N GLY A 147 13.57 8.73 -8.98
CA GLY A 147 14.00 8.07 -7.75
C GLY A 147 15.24 7.19 -7.95
N THR A 148 16.18 7.63 -8.77
CA THR A 148 17.43 6.91 -9.06
C THR A 148 18.61 7.78 -8.64
N ALA A 149 19.48 7.23 -7.80
CA ALA A 149 20.72 7.89 -7.39
C ALA A 149 21.85 7.55 -8.37
N LEU A 150 22.65 8.55 -8.73
CA LEU A 150 23.86 8.40 -9.55
C LEU A 150 25.08 8.79 -8.72
N ASN A 151 25.99 7.85 -8.50
CA ASN A 151 27.21 8.08 -7.74
C ASN A 151 28.43 7.57 -8.54
N GLY A 152 29.20 8.49 -9.08
CA GLY A 152 30.39 8.21 -9.88
C GLY A 152 31.67 7.98 -9.07
N GLY A 153 31.61 7.97 -7.75
CA GLY A 153 32.79 7.75 -6.90
C GLY A 153 33.87 8.81 -7.15
N SER A 154 35.09 8.38 -7.42
CA SER A 154 36.22 9.26 -7.74
C SER A 154 36.25 9.76 -9.18
N GLY A 155 35.43 9.18 -10.06
CA GLY A 155 35.29 9.58 -11.45
C GLY A 155 34.19 10.60 -11.68
N LYS A 156 34.00 10.98 -12.95
CA LYS A 156 32.94 11.90 -13.35
C LYS A 156 31.66 11.14 -13.65
N THR A 157 30.52 11.74 -13.28
CA THR A 157 29.20 11.31 -13.76
C THR A 157 28.83 12.15 -14.97
N THR A 158 28.68 11.51 -16.12
CA THR A 158 28.33 12.15 -17.39
C THR A 158 27.08 11.48 -17.96
N VAL A 159 26.08 12.27 -18.28
CA VAL A 159 24.87 11.83 -18.98
C VAL A 159 24.75 12.65 -20.25
N ASN A 160 24.90 12.02 -21.38
CA ASN A 160 24.73 12.61 -22.70
C ASN A 160 23.45 12.04 -23.33
N ALA A 161 22.52 12.91 -23.63
CA ALA A 161 21.30 12.55 -24.35
C ALA A 161 21.14 13.43 -25.57
N GLY A 162 20.68 12.86 -26.66
CA GLY A 162 20.32 13.64 -27.86
C GLY A 162 18.98 14.35 -27.71
N GLY A 163 18.15 13.89 -26.78
CA GLY A 163 16.89 14.49 -26.35
C GLY A 163 16.97 15.10 -24.96
N ASP A 164 15.93 14.91 -24.16
CA ASP A 164 15.81 15.48 -22.83
C ASP A 164 16.50 14.63 -21.75
N ILE A 165 17.05 15.31 -20.76
CA ILE A 165 17.52 14.69 -19.52
C ILE A 165 16.60 15.14 -18.39
N ARG A 166 15.96 14.18 -17.69
CA ARG A 166 15.02 14.46 -16.60
C ARG A 166 15.42 13.71 -15.34
N PHE A 167 15.37 14.43 -14.22
CA PHE A 167 15.54 13.88 -12.87
C PHE A 167 14.31 14.21 -12.04
N ASP A 168 13.56 13.17 -11.68
CA ASP A 168 12.35 13.28 -10.89
C ASP A 168 12.50 12.53 -9.56
N GLN A 169 11.82 13.00 -8.52
CA GLN A 169 11.76 12.30 -7.24
C GLN A 169 10.75 11.16 -7.29
N ALA A 170 11.04 10.07 -6.59
CA ALA A 170 10.04 9.08 -6.25
C ALA A 170 9.23 9.54 -5.03
N SER A 171 7.95 9.20 -5.01
CA SER A 171 7.04 9.59 -3.93
C SER A 171 6.35 8.37 -3.32
N ASP A 172 6.28 8.35 -2.00
CA ASP A 172 5.41 7.46 -1.24
C ASP A 172 3.97 8.01 -1.21
N LYS A 173 2.97 7.12 -1.17
CA LYS A 173 1.54 7.49 -1.10
C LYS A 173 0.81 6.64 -0.07
#